data_2736955f0bdbf551fa114b56a1463f03
#
_entry.id   2736955f0bdbf551fa114b56a1463f03
#
_cell.length_a   1.000
_cell.length_b   1.000
_cell.length_c   1.000
_cell.angle_alpha   90.00
_cell.angle_beta   90.00
_cell.angle_gamma   90.00
#
_symmetry.space_group_name_H-M   'P 1'
#
loop_
_entity.id
_entity.type
_entity.pdbx_description
1 polymer ?
#
loop_
_entity_poly.entity_id
_entity_poly.type
_entity_poly.pdbx_seq_one_letter_code
_entity_poly.pdbx_strand_id
1 'polypeptide(L)'
;ICACLVGSEMCIRDRYERYGYYKDDVTSITLKGIEGLAKIQEIMNTLRDQAPQEIGAYKVTAIRDYKKDTVTDLATGKVTPTGLPASNVLYYEMTDGAWVCVRPSGTEPKVKFYLGVKGTSLADADQKSADLSKAVHAMIDKML
;
A
#
# COMPACT_ATOMS: atom_id res chain seq x y z
N ILE A 1 -10.39 -30.31 -0.85
CA ILE A 1 -11.27 -29.25 -0.33
C ILE A 1 -11.17 -29.26 1.18
N CYS A 2 -10.87 -28.14 1.74
CA CYS A 2 -10.96 -28.01 3.18
C CYS A 2 -12.43 -27.98 3.60
N ALA A 3 -12.95 -29.10 4.07
CA ALA A 3 -14.30 -29.18 4.61
C ALA A 3 -14.45 -28.49 5.97
N CYS A 4 -13.41 -27.84 6.42
CA CYS A 4 -13.37 -27.13 7.67
C CYS A 4 -14.26 -25.90 7.64
N LEU A 5 -14.60 -25.44 8.81
CA LEU A 5 -15.24 -24.14 8.99
C LEU A 5 -14.38 -23.03 8.40
N VAL A 6 -15.02 -22.01 7.86
CA VAL A 6 -14.37 -20.80 7.38
C VAL A 6 -13.52 -20.22 8.50
N GLY A 7 -12.24 -19.92 8.23
CA GLY A 7 -11.30 -19.41 9.20
C GLY A 7 -10.51 -20.48 9.96
N SER A 8 -10.66 -21.74 9.61
CA SER A 8 -9.81 -22.81 10.18
C SER A 8 -8.33 -22.55 9.82
N GLU A 9 -7.44 -22.66 10.80
CA GLU A 9 -6.01 -22.52 10.59
C GLU A 9 -5.46 -23.51 9.56
N MET A 10 -6.01 -24.72 9.48
CA MET A 10 -5.62 -25.72 8.49
C MET A 10 -5.95 -25.28 7.06
N CYS A 11 -7.11 -24.69 6.84
CA CYS A 11 -7.48 -24.13 5.54
C CYS A 11 -6.60 -22.97 5.11
N ILE A 12 -6.24 -22.10 6.04
CA ILE A 12 -5.36 -20.95 5.79
C ILE A 12 -3.94 -21.45 5.46
N ARG A 13 -3.41 -22.40 6.20
CA ARG A 13 -2.10 -23.00 5.94
C ARG A 13 -2.02 -23.68 4.58
N ASP A 14 -3.04 -24.46 4.21
CA ASP A 14 -3.11 -25.12 2.89
C ASP A 14 -3.06 -24.09 1.74
N ARG A 15 -3.77 -22.99 1.88
CA ARG A 15 -3.71 -21.88 0.92
C ARG A 15 -2.34 -21.22 0.87
N TYR A 16 -1.69 -20.99 1.99
CA TYR A 16 -0.36 -20.40 2.05
C TYR A 16 0.69 -21.30 1.41
N GLU A 17 0.63 -22.59 1.64
CA GLU A 17 1.52 -23.56 1.00
C GLU A 17 1.34 -23.60 -0.52
N ARG A 18 0.12 -23.47 -1.00
CA ARG A 18 -0.22 -23.51 -2.42
C ARG A 18 0.12 -22.25 -3.19
N TYR A 19 -0.19 -21.07 -2.61
CA TYR A 19 -0.17 -19.78 -3.30
C TYR A 19 0.88 -18.81 -2.77
N GLY A 20 1.60 -19.21 -1.73
CA GLY A 20 2.54 -18.38 -1.00
C GLY A 20 1.92 -17.72 0.23
N TYR A 21 2.76 -17.13 1.05
CA TYR A 21 2.37 -16.49 2.30
C TYR A 21 2.14 -15.01 2.07
N TYR A 22 0.88 -14.59 2.11
CA TYR A 22 0.48 -13.20 1.99
C TYR A 22 0.23 -12.61 3.37
N LYS A 23 0.76 -11.42 3.60
CA LYS A 23 0.47 -10.66 4.80
C LYS A 23 0.05 -9.25 4.44
N ASP A 24 -1.07 -8.84 5.00
CA ASP A 24 -1.57 -7.48 4.92
C ASP A 24 -1.38 -6.80 6.28
N ASP A 25 -1.00 -5.54 6.25
CA ASP A 25 -0.83 -4.72 7.44
C ASP A 25 -1.41 -3.33 7.21
N VAL A 26 -1.73 -2.64 8.28
CA VAL A 26 -2.24 -1.27 8.26
C VAL A 26 -1.42 -0.44 9.22
N THR A 27 -0.88 0.66 8.72
CA THR A 27 -0.29 1.69 9.54
C THR A 27 -1.02 3.01 9.35
N SER A 28 -1.04 3.85 10.36
CA SER A 28 -1.68 5.15 10.27
C SER A 28 -0.82 6.22 10.92
N ILE A 29 -0.79 7.38 10.30
CA ILE A 29 -0.10 8.56 10.80
C ILE A 29 -1.15 9.62 11.09
N THR A 30 -1.17 10.11 12.31
CA THR A 30 -2.06 11.18 12.74
C THR A 30 -1.24 12.43 13.01
N LEU A 31 -1.61 13.53 12.34
CA LEU A 31 -1.00 14.83 12.54
C LEU A 31 -1.91 15.65 13.46
N LYS A 32 -1.32 16.40 14.37
CA LYS A 32 -2.08 17.21 15.33
C LYS A 32 -2.33 18.62 14.79
N GLY A 33 -3.48 19.17 15.15
CA GLY A 33 -3.83 20.56 14.87
C GLY A 33 -4.52 20.80 13.53
N ILE A 34 -4.93 22.03 13.32
CA ILE A 34 -5.63 22.48 12.10
C ILE A 34 -4.71 22.36 10.88
N GLU A 35 -3.42 22.56 11.06
CA GLU A 35 -2.41 22.41 10.00
C GLU A 35 -2.21 20.96 9.55
N GLY A 36 -2.64 19.99 10.36
CA GLY A 36 -2.52 18.57 10.05
C GLY A 36 -3.27 18.16 8.78
N LEU A 37 -4.46 18.70 8.53
CA LEU A 37 -5.21 18.43 7.30
C LEU A 37 -4.51 18.98 6.06
N ALA A 38 -4.00 20.21 6.15
CA ALA A 38 -3.23 20.82 5.06
C ALA A 38 -1.96 20.02 4.76
N LYS A 39 -1.26 19.57 5.79
CA LYS A 39 -0.05 18.75 5.66
C LYS A 39 -0.34 17.39 5.03
N ILE A 40 -1.45 16.76 5.36
CA ILE A 40 -1.88 15.51 4.72
C ILE A 40 -2.17 15.72 3.24
N GLN A 41 -2.81 16.82 2.86
CA GLN A 41 -3.03 17.16 1.45
C GLN A 41 -1.70 17.39 0.71
N GLU A 42 -0.75 18.06 1.35
CA GLU A 42 0.59 18.26 0.81
C GLU A 42 1.30 16.91 0.59
N ILE A 43 1.25 16.00 1.57
CA ILE A 43 1.79 14.64 1.45
C ILE A 43 1.15 13.91 0.27
N MET A 44 -0.18 13.93 0.16
CA MET A 44 -0.89 13.29 -0.94
C MET A 44 -0.53 13.87 -2.31
N ASN A 45 -0.37 15.18 -2.40
CA ASN A 45 0.05 15.84 -3.63
C ASN A 45 1.49 15.49 -3.98
N THR A 46 2.39 15.49 -3.02
CA THR A 46 3.79 15.10 -3.22
C THR A 46 3.90 13.64 -3.69
N LEU A 47 3.19 12.73 -3.05
CA LEU A 47 3.14 11.32 -3.46
C LEU A 47 2.55 11.13 -4.87
N ARG A 48 1.67 12.04 -5.29
CA ARG A 48 1.04 11.99 -6.61
C ARG A 48 1.95 12.58 -7.70
N ASP A 49 2.57 13.73 -7.43
CA ASP A 49 3.36 14.47 -8.40
C ASP A 49 4.80 13.96 -8.46
N GLN A 50 5.33 13.51 -7.34
CA GLN A 50 6.68 12.92 -7.20
C GLN A 50 6.58 11.49 -6.69
N ALA A 51 5.85 10.65 -7.43
CA ALA A 51 5.63 9.27 -7.05
C ALA A 51 6.96 8.54 -6.83
N PRO A 52 7.12 7.84 -5.70
CA PRO A 52 8.33 7.09 -5.45
C PRO A 52 8.49 5.97 -6.46
N GLN A 53 9.69 5.78 -6.97
CA GLN A 53 10.02 4.66 -7.85
C GLN A 53 10.38 3.40 -7.07
N GLU A 54 10.77 3.58 -5.81
CA GLU A 54 11.12 2.51 -4.90
C GLU A 54 10.57 2.82 -3.50
N ILE A 55 10.07 1.79 -2.84
CA ILE A 55 9.66 1.85 -1.44
C ILE A 55 10.34 0.70 -0.70
N GLY A 56 11.33 1.03 0.13
CA GLY A 56 12.17 0.02 0.77
C GLY A 56 12.97 -0.79 -0.24
N ALA A 57 12.85 -2.10 -0.20
CA ALA A 57 13.51 -3.03 -1.11
C ALA A 57 12.71 -3.32 -2.39
N TYR A 58 11.53 -2.72 -2.54
CA TYR A 58 10.62 -2.97 -3.65
C TYR A 58 10.64 -1.83 -4.66
N LYS A 59 10.62 -2.18 -5.94
CA LYS A 59 10.43 -1.22 -7.03
C LYS A 59 8.96 -1.09 -7.36
N VAL A 60 8.52 0.14 -7.54
CA VAL A 60 7.14 0.43 -7.97
C VAL A 60 7.03 0.11 -9.46
N THR A 61 6.08 -0.74 -9.82
CA THR A 61 5.84 -1.17 -11.20
C THR A 61 4.67 -0.44 -11.84
N ALA A 62 3.64 -0.12 -11.05
CA ALA A 62 2.49 0.63 -11.51
C ALA A 62 1.92 1.52 -10.40
N ILE A 63 1.30 2.61 -10.79
CA ILE A 63 0.67 3.56 -9.89
C ILE A 63 -0.77 3.77 -10.33
N ARG A 64 -1.70 3.59 -9.42
CA ARG A 64 -3.11 3.89 -9.63
C ARG A 64 -3.49 5.13 -8.83
N ASP A 65 -3.88 6.17 -9.53
CA ASP A 65 -4.40 7.40 -8.94
C ASP A 65 -5.91 7.48 -9.18
N TYR A 66 -6.67 7.13 -8.16
CA TYR A 66 -8.12 7.13 -8.26
C TYR A 66 -8.74 8.54 -8.27
N LYS A 67 -8.00 9.56 -7.91
CA LYS A 67 -8.46 10.96 -8.03
C LYS A 67 -8.38 11.47 -9.47
N LYS A 68 -7.31 11.09 -10.17
CA LYS A 68 -7.10 11.45 -11.58
C LYS A 68 -7.67 10.41 -12.56
N ASP A 69 -8.20 9.31 -12.06
CA ASP A 69 -8.68 8.16 -12.84
C ASP A 69 -7.62 7.59 -13.78
N THR A 70 -6.39 7.44 -13.28
CA THR A 70 -5.26 6.96 -14.07
C THR A 70 -4.58 5.75 -13.46
N VAL A 71 -4.16 4.84 -14.33
CA VAL A 71 -3.23 3.76 -14.01
C VAL A 71 -2.00 3.98 -14.87
N THR A 72 -0.86 4.23 -14.25
CA THR A 72 0.41 4.45 -14.94
C THR A 72 1.29 3.22 -14.76
N ASP A 73 1.63 2.56 -15.85
CA ASP A 73 2.63 1.49 -15.87
C ASP A 73 4.02 2.14 -16.03
N LEU A 74 4.86 2.02 -15.02
CA LEU A 74 6.19 2.62 -15.02
C LEU A 74 7.18 1.91 -15.96
N ALA A 75 6.92 0.64 -16.28
CA ALA A 75 7.77 -0.11 -17.19
C ALA A 75 7.60 0.33 -18.65
N THR A 76 6.36 0.63 -19.04
CA THR A 76 6.00 1.01 -20.42
C THR A 76 5.70 2.50 -20.58
N GLY A 77 5.47 3.20 -19.48
CA GLY A 77 5.00 4.60 -19.47
C GLY A 77 3.55 4.75 -19.93
N LYS A 78 2.83 3.66 -20.09
CA LYS A 78 1.44 3.67 -20.57
C LYS A 78 0.50 4.13 -19.46
N VAL A 79 -0.39 5.04 -19.79
CA VAL A 79 -1.44 5.53 -18.89
C VAL A 79 -2.80 5.08 -19.40
N THR A 80 -3.57 4.43 -18.52
CA THR A 80 -4.93 3.95 -18.82
C THR A 80 -5.90 4.42 -17.73
N PRO A 81 -7.20 4.57 -18.02
CA PRO A 81 -8.19 4.89 -16.99
C PRO A 81 -8.45 3.70 -16.07
N THR A 82 -8.78 3.96 -14.81
CA THR A 82 -9.19 2.91 -13.86
C THR A 82 -10.62 2.43 -14.11
N GLY A 83 -11.47 3.30 -14.63
CA GLY A 83 -12.90 3.05 -14.83
C GLY A 83 -13.71 3.03 -13.54
N LEU A 84 -13.13 3.51 -12.43
CA LEU A 84 -13.76 3.53 -11.11
C LEU A 84 -14.14 4.96 -10.69
N PRO A 85 -15.10 5.13 -9.77
CA PRO A 85 -15.44 6.45 -9.23
C PRO A 85 -14.22 7.15 -8.64
N ALA A 86 -14.14 8.47 -8.82
CA ALA A 86 -13.04 9.27 -8.31
C ALA A 86 -12.98 9.24 -6.77
N SER A 87 -11.82 8.98 -6.23
CA SER A 87 -11.54 9.02 -4.80
C SER A 87 -10.10 9.44 -4.53
N ASN A 88 -9.85 10.07 -3.39
CA ASN A 88 -8.50 10.50 -3.03
C ASN A 88 -7.69 9.33 -2.46
N VAL A 89 -7.37 8.39 -3.32
CA VAL A 89 -6.61 7.17 -3.00
C VAL A 89 -5.49 6.99 -4.01
N LEU A 90 -4.31 6.63 -3.51
CA LEU A 90 -3.16 6.22 -4.30
C LEU A 90 -2.86 4.75 -4.04
N TYR A 91 -2.59 4.00 -5.08
CA TYR A 91 -2.23 2.59 -4.99
C TYR A 91 -0.95 2.34 -5.78
N TYR A 92 0.06 1.82 -5.11
CA TYR A 92 1.35 1.47 -5.70
C TYR A 92 1.45 -0.04 -5.81
N GLU A 93 1.56 -0.55 -7.01
CA GLU A 93 1.92 -1.94 -7.26
C GLU A 93 3.44 -2.05 -7.34
N MET A 94 4.00 -3.02 -6.67
CA MET A 94 5.44 -3.21 -6.56
C MET A 94 5.85 -4.61 -6.99
N THR A 95 7.15 -4.82 -7.12
CA THR A 95 7.73 -6.13 -7.40
C THR A 95 7.39 -7.16 -6.32
N ASP A 96 7.49 -8.44 -6.66
CA ASP A 96 7.24 -9.57 -5.75
C ASP A 96 5.84 -9.63 -5.12
N GLY A 97 4.85 -9.05 -5.78
CA GLY A 97 3.47 -9.05 -5.30
C GLY A 97 3.21 -8.11 -4.12
N ALA A 98 4.17 -7.24 -3.79
CA ALA A 98 3.99 -6.22 -2.76
C ALA A 98 3.15 -5.04 -3.28
N TRP A 99 2.44 -4.39 -2.40
CA TRP A 99 1.64 -3.22 -2.73
C TRP A 99 1.47 -2.29 -1.52
N VAL A 100 1.24 -1.03 -1.80
CA VAL A 100 0.92 0.00 -0.79
C VAL A 100 -0.25 0.83 -1.28
N CYS A 101 -1.27 0.97 -0.45
CA CYS A 101 -2.41 1.83 -0.71
C CYS A 101 -2.43 2.98 0.30
N VAL A 102 -2.51 4.21 -0.17
CA VAL A 102 -2.53 5.42 0.65
C VAL A 102 -3.90 6.05 0.60
N ARG A 103 -4.53 6.19 1.76
CA ARG A 103 -5.86 6.77 1.89
C ARG A 103 -5.91 7.77 3.05
N PRO A 104 -6.10 9.07 2.78
CA PRO A 104 -6.32 10.03 3.83
C PRO A 104 -7.73 9.89 4.43
N SER A 105 -7.88 10.22 5.71
CA SER A 105 -9.19 10.42 6.30
C SER A 105 -9.79 11.74 5.77
N GLY A 106 -11.08 11.73 5.41
CA GLY A 106 -11.75 12.94 4.95
C GLY A 106 -12.13 13.90 6.08
N THR A 107 -12.15 13.45 7.32
CA THR A 107 -12.67 14.18 8.49
C THR A 107 -11.63 14.45 9.56
N GLU A 108 -10.57 13.65 9.60
CA GLU A 108 -9.53 13.72 10.62
C GLU A 108 -8.16 13.98 9.98
N PRO A 109 -7.21 14.63 10.69
CA PRO A 109 -5.84 14.82 10.20
C PRO A 109 -5.04 13.51 10.29
N LYS A 110 -5.50 12.51 9.58
CA LYS A 110 -4.98 11.14 9.60
C LYS A 110 -4.87 10.58 8.20
N VAL A 111 -3.80 9.89 7.93
CA VAL A 111 -3.59 9.13 6.71
C VAL A 111 -3.34 7.66 7.04
N LYS A 112 -3.99 6.77 6.33
CA LYS A 112 -3.82 5.33 6.47
C LYS A 112 -3.02 4.78 5.30
N PHE A 113 -2.12 3.89 5.63
CA PHE A 113 -1.33 3.11 4.68
C PHE A 113 -1.68 1.64 4.85
N TYR A 114 -2.21 1.05 3.80
CA TYR A 114 -2.45 -0.38 3.72
C TYR A 114 -1.30 -1.00 2.97
N LEU A 115 -0.71 -2.03 3.53
CA LEU A 115 0.49 -2.70 3.02
C LEU A 115 0.17 -4.16 2.78
N GLY A 116 0.67 -4.71 1.69
CA GLY A 116 0.58 -6.14 1.42
C GLY A 116 1.91 -6.66 0.89
N VAL A 117 2.33 -7.81 1.38
CA VAL A 117 3.55 -8.49 0.95
C VAL A 117 3.29 -9.97 0.74
N LYS A 118 4.14 -10.58 -0.09
CA LYS A 118 4.19 -12.03 -0.29
C LYS A 118 5.52 -12.57 0.18
N GLY A 119 5.49 -13.58 1.04
CA GLY A 119 6.66 -14.27 1.54
C GLY A 119 6.72 -15.72 1.12
N THR A 120 7.85 -16.36 1.35
CA THR A 120 8.06 -17.80 1.17
C THR A 120 7.68 -18.61 2.41
N SER A 121 7.53 -17.93 3.53
CA SER A 121 7.08 -18.48 4.81
C SER A 121 6.37 -17.39 5.62
N LEU A 122 5.71 -17.77 6.72
CA LEU A 122 5.09 -16.79 7.61
C LEU A 122 6.13 -15.83 8.21
N ALA A 123 7.27 -16.34 8.62
CA ALA A 123 8.36 -15.51 9.17
C ALA A 123 8.92 -14.56 8.11
N ASP A 124 9.09 -15.01 6.87
CA ASP A 124 9.54 -14.16 5.77
C ASP A 124 8.50 -13.08 5.43
N ALA A 125 7.22 -13.42 5.38
CA ALA A 125 6.14 -12.46 5.17
C ALA A 125 6.08 -11.42 6.30
N ASP A 126 6.24 -11.83 7.55
CA ASP A 126 6.28 -10.93 8.71
C ASP A 126 7.47 -9.96 8.64
N GLN A 127 8.64 -10.45 8.28
CA GLN A 127 9.83 -9.62 8.12
C GLN A 127 9.66 -8.61 6.98
N LYS A 128 9.17 -9.05 5.84
CA LYS A 128 8.91 -8.19 4.68
C LYS A 128 7.87 -7.11 4.99
N SER A 129 6.80 -7.48 5.71
CA SER A 129 5.78 -6.52 6.14
C SER A 129 6.35 -5.46 7.09
N ALA A 130 7.16 -5.87 8.06
CA ALA A 130 7.81 -4.94 8.98
C ALA A 130 8.79 -4.00 8.26
N ASP A 131 9.58 -4.51 7.33
CA ASP A 131 10.53 -3.72 6.56
C ASP A 131 9.82 -2.71 5.64
N LEU A 132 8.74 -3.13 5.00
CA LEU A 132 7.93 -2.25 4.16
C LEU A 132 7.25 -1.14 5.00
N SER A 133 6.72 -1.49 6.16
CA SER A 133 6.12 -0.52 7.09
C SER A 133 7.14 0.53 7.54
N LYS A 134 8.36 0.12 7.91
CA LYS A 134 9.45 1.03 8.25
C LYS A 134 9.82 1.94 7.08
N ALA A 135 9.88 1.40 5.86
CA ALA A 135 10.20 2.18 4.66
C ALA A 135 9.13 3.24 4.39
N VAL A 136 7.86 2.91 4.55
CA VAL A 136 6.75 3.87 4.41
C VAL A 136 6.83 4.96 5.47
N HIS A 137 7.06 4.62 6.74
CA HIS A 137 7.25 5.60 7.79
C HIS A 137 8.41 6.54 7.50
N ALA A 138 9.58 6.00 7.13
CA ALA A 138 10.76 6.81 6.79
C ALA A 138 10.52 7.73 5.59
N MET A 139 9.75 7.28 4.61
CA MET A 139 9.37 8.10 3.46
C MET A 139 8.50 9.28 3.87
N ILE A 140 7.52 9.05 4.73
CA ILE A 140 6.62 10.09 5.21
C ILE A 140 7.33 11.06 6.15
N ASP A 141 8.19 10.57 7.03
CA ASP A 141 8.98 11.41 7.94
C ASP A 141 9.86 12.43 7.20
N LYS A 142 10.32 12.08 6.01
CA LYS A 142 11.06 13.01 5.13
C LYS A 142 10.16 14.11 4.53
N MET A 143 8.86 13.89 4.48
CA MET A 143 7.89 14.85 3.93
C MET A 143 7.27 15.74 5.02
N LEU A 144 7.44 15.37 6.28
CA LEU A 144 6.98 16.13 7.43
C LEU A 144 7.99 17.19 7.85
#